data_ca5d54770c0b26f42476e35e6f3bcc8d
#
_entry.id   ca5d54770c0b26f42476e35e6f3bcc8d
#
_cell.length_a   1.000
_cell.length_b   1.000
_cell.length_c   1.000
_cell.angle_alpha   90.00
_cell.angle_beta   90.00
_cell.angle_gamma   90.00
#
_symmetry.space_group_name_H-M   'P 1'
#
loop_
_entity.id
_entity.type
_entity.pdbx_description
1 polymer ?
#
loop_
_entity_poly.entity_id
_entity_poly.type
_entity_poly.pdbx_seq_one_letter_code
_entity_poly.pdbx_strand_id
1 'polypeptide(L)'
;MSLSGGRRPGRRAQTCGKRETGLWSARRPGDAEDLIVATPIRHTVKRRAHPGGRRRRRNAREMRVIAGEAHGRRLRAPRGLVTRPATARVRASIFSRLAARTELNGARVLDLFAGSGSLGLEALSRGAARAVFVDSSRAAATAIRDNLRALALEARAEVIVAGVERAIAALGARGERFDLVFVDAPYRDDTSAAVLRALTEVRLLGVDAYVVVRQAGRAPEISPAGLEAINCATLGDHRIALYRAPAAR
;
A
#
# COMPACT_ATOMS: atom_id res chain seq x y z
N MET A 1 -15.00 20.27 54.14
CA MET A 1 -13.67 19.71 53.84
C MET A 1 -13.63 19.31 52.36
N SER A 2 -12.96 20.14 51.56
CA SER A 2 -12.78 19.97 50.13
C SER A 2 -11.72 18.91 49.84
N LEU A 3 -11.96 18.04 48.87
CA LEU A 3 -10.87 17.32 48.19
C LEU A 3 -11.06 17.45 46.66
N SER A 4 -10.14 18.18 46.10
CA SER A 4 -9.96 18.45 44.66
C SER A 4 -9.48 17.20 43.92
N GLY A 5 -10.24 16.74 42.93
CA GLY A 5 -9.84 15.70 42.00
C GLY A 5 -9.18 16.29 40.78
N GLY A 6 -7.86 16.10 40.63
CA GLY A 6 -7.08 16.57 39.48
C GLY A 6 -7.47 15.89 38.17
N ARG A 7 -7.81 16.67 37.19
CA ARG A 7 -8.00 16.24 35.80
C ARG A 7 -6.63 16.00 35.16
N ARG A 8 -6.39 14.79 34.67
CA ARG A 8 -5.24 14.50 33.79
C ARG A 8 -5.49 15.09 32.41
N PRO A 9 -4.49 15.74 31.78
CA PRO A 9 -4.65 16.30 30.43
C PRO A 9 -4.69 15.19 29.39
N GLY A 10 -5.69 15.27 28.50
CA GLY A 10 -5.86 14.40 27.36
C GLY A 10 -4.66 14.44 26.41
N ARG A 11 -4.25 13.30 25.92
CA ARG A 11 -3.26 13.18 24.85
C ARG A 11 -3.84 13.83 23.57
N ARG A 12 -3.20 14.88 23.11
CA ARG A 12 -3.48 15.52 21.84
C ARG A 12 -3.19 14.52 20.72
N ALA A 13 -4.15 14.39 19.79
CA ALA A 13 -3.94 13.70 18.52
C ALA A 13 -2.77 14.38 17.78
N GLN A 14 -1.79 13.57 17.35
CA GLN A 14 -0.70 14.06 16.52
C GLN A 14 -1.22 14.33 15.11
N THR A 15 -1.46 15.59 14.81
CA THR A 15 -1.72 16.07 13.46
C THR A 15 -0.49 15.82 12.59
N CYS A 16 -0.71 15.45 11.34
CA CYS A 16 0.32 15.20 10.33
C CYS A 16 1.05 16.52 9.98
N GLY A 17 2.04 16.91 10.82
CA GLY A 17 2.80 18.16 10.69
C GLY A 17 3.80 18.10 9.54
N LYS A 18 3.88 19.18 8.77
CA LYS A 18 4.93 19.43 7.76
C LYS A 18 6.30 19.46 8.46
N ARG A 19 7.23 18.62 8.02
CA ARG A 19 8.64 18.77 8.40
C ARG A 19 9.25 19.88 7.55
N GLU A 20 9.73 20.92 8.22
CA GLU A 20 10.51 22.00 7.63
C GLU A 20 11.84 21.45 7.11
N THR A 21 12.18 21.92 5.90
CA THR A 21 13.45 21.64 5.24
C THR A 21 14.55 22.48 5.89
N GLY A 22 15.47 21.83 6.62
CA GLY A 22 16.67 22.48 7.15
C GLY A 22 17.59 22.95 6.03
N LEU A 23 17.98 24.22 6.11
CA LEU A 23 18.98 24.88 5.26
C LEU A 23 20.34 24.18 5.40
N TRP A 24 20.89 23.76 4.28
CA TRP A 24 22.31 23.45 4.16
C TRP A 24 23.05 24.72 3.71
N SER A 25 23.92 25.25 4.58
CA SER A 25 24.81 26.38 4.27
C SER A 25 25.92 25.94 3.33
N ALA A 26 26.08 26.71 2.26
CA ALA A 26 27.16 26.58 1.30
C ALA A 26 28.52 26.94 1.93
N ARG A 27 29.53 26.10 1.74
CA ARG A 27 30.96 26.46 1.92
C ARG A 27 31.50 26.91 0.58
N ARG A 28 32.25 28.02 0.62
CA ARG A 28 32.91 28.67 -0.51
C ARG A 28 34.16 27.89 -0.95
N PRO A 29 34.57 27.99 -2.25
CA PRO A 29 35.82 27.42 -2.73
C PRO A 29 36.99 28.42 -2.54
N GLY A 30 38.14 27.91 -2.22
CA GLY A 30 39.42 28.66 -2.16
C GLY A 30 40.57 27.74 -2.48
N ASP A 31 41.34 28.18 -3.49
CA ASP A 31 42.78 28.05 -3.73
C ASP A 31 43.35 26.73 -4.26
N ALA A 32 43.76 26.85 -5.45
CA ALA A 32 45.13 26.96 -6.06
C ALA A 32 45.72 25.66 -6.63
N GLU A 33 45.89 25.74 -7.95
CA GLU A 33 47.07 25.37 -8.73
C GLU A 33 47.64 23.94 -8.63
N ASP A 34 47.49 23.18 -9.75
CA ASP A 34 48.70 22.76 -10.49
C ASP A 34 48.31 22.25 -11.89
N LEU A 35 48.93 22.92 -12.87
CA LEU A 35 48.91 22.61 -14.29
C LEU A 35 49.72 21.34 -14.55
N ILE A 36 49.10 20.30 -15.13
CA ILE A 36 49.84 19.33 -15.94
C ILE A 36 49.14 19.20 -17.30
N VAL A 37 49.82 19.76 -18.30
CA VAL A 37 49.46 19.65 -19.72
C VAL A 37 49.80 18.25 -20.22
N ALA A 38 48.79 17.46 -20.59
CA ALA A 38 48.99 16.20 -21.32
C ALA A 38 48.38 16.29 -22.71
N THR A 39 49.25 16.19 -23.70
CA THR A 39 49.00 16.18 -25.14
C THR A 39 48.04 15.04 -25.57
N PRO A 40 47.10 15.27 -26.49
CA PRO A 40 46.17 14.19 -26.90
C PRO A 40 46.82 13.28 -27.96
N ILE A 41 47.00 12.01 -27.57
CA ILE A 41 47.28 10.93 -28.54
C ILE A 41 45.98 10.56 -29.27
N ARG A 42 45.90 10.90 -30.55
CA ARG A 42 44.83 10.48 -31.44
C ARG A 42 44.97 8.98 -31.78
N HIS A 43 44.23 8.11 -31.06
CA HIS A 43 44.01 6.77 -31.56
C HIS A 43 42.65 6.68 -32.28
N THR A 44 42.74 6.57 -33.61
CA THR A 44 41.60 6.28 -34.46
C THR A 44 41.19 4.83 -34.33
N VAL A 45 40.30 4.53 -33.38
CA VAL A 45 39.69 3.21 -33.27
C VAL A 45 38.48 3.16 -34.18
N LYS A 46 38.61 2.42 -35.31
CA LYS A 46 37.48 2.06 -36.16
C LYS A 46 36.45 1.29 -35.35
N ARG A 47 35.34 1.95 -35.02
CA ARG A 47 34.18 1.29 -34.43
C ARG A 47 33.58 0.32 -35.46
N ARG A 48 33.81 -0.99 -35.27
CA ARG A 48 33.02 -2.03 -35.90
C ARG A 48 31.57 -1.89 -35.42
N ALA A 49 30.66 -1.64 -36.38
CA ALA A 49 29.23 -1.65 -36.11
C ALA A 49 28.82 -3.07 -35.65
N HIS A 50 28.37 -3.20 -34.43
CA HIS A 50 27.69 -4.41 -33.95
C HIS A 50 26.28 -4.43 -34.52
N PRO A 51 25.83 -5.52 -35.17
CA PRO A 51 24.46 -5.62 -35.66
C PRO A 51 23.50 -5.73 -34.49
N GLY A 52 22.54 -4.81 -34.44
CA GLY A 52 21.22 -4.96 -33.91
C GLY A 52 21.05 -5.68 -32.59
N GLY A 53 21.54 -5.12 -31.48
CA GLY A 53 20.98 -5.43 -30.18
C GLY A 53 19.54 -4.92 -30.13
N ARG A 54 18.55 -5.82 -30.22
CA ARG A 54 17.16 -5.53 -29.89
C ARG A 54 17.19 -4.79 -28.56
N ARG A 55 16.88 -3.47 -28.55
CA ARG A 55 16.62 -2.71 -27.33
C ARG A 55 15.57 -3.51 -26.58
N ARG A 56 15.98 -4.26 -25.55
CA ARG A 56 15.05 -4.80 -24.56
C ARG A 56 14.20 -3.61 -24.14
N ARG A 57 12.91 -3.61 -24.53
CA ARG A 57 11.92 -2.68 -24.01
C ARG A 57 12.17 -2.69 -22.50
N ARG A 58 12.50 -1.53 -21.92
CA ARG A 58 12.66 -1.38 -20.48
C ARG A 58 11.37 -1.94 -19.89
N ASN A 59 11.46 -3.14 -19.30
CA ASN A 59 10.36 -3.86 -18.72
C ASN A 59 9.61 -2.88 -17.82
N ALA A 60 8.32 -2.65 -18.09
CA ALA A 60 7.40 -2.17 -17.09
C ALA A 60 7.73 -2.97 -15.83
N ARG A 61 8.13 -2.28 -14.73
CA ARG A 61 8.70 -2.92 -13.53
C ARG A 61 7.80 -4.07 -13.13
N GLU A 62 8.29 -5.29 -13.32
CA GLU A 62 7.55 -6.52 -13.03
C GLU A 62 7.08 -6.47 -11.57
N MET A 63 5.80 -6.65 -11.38
CA MET A 63 5.22 -6.74 -10.05
C MET A 63 5.55 -8.11 -9.47
N ARG A 64 6.12 -8.13 -8.25
CA ARG A 64 6.50 -9.36 -7.54
C ARG A 64 6.03 -9.30 -6.10
N VAL A 65 5.83 -10.46 -5.49
CA VAL A 65 5.67 -10.61 -4.05
C VAL A 65 6.97 -10.21 -3.35
N ILE A 66 6.87 -9.43 -2.26
CA ILE A 66 8.03 -8.82 -1.60
C ILE A 66 8.61 -9.72 -0.50
N ALA A 67 7.75 -10.45 0.24
CA ALA A 67 8.18 -11.28 1.35
C ALA A 67 7.23 -12.47 1.56
N GLY A 68 7.60 -13.38 2.47
CA GLY A 68 6.83 -14.55 2.84
C GLY A 68 7.08 -15.75 1.93
N GLU A 69 6.20 -16.73 1.98
CA GLU A 69 6.34 -18.03 1.29
C GLU A 69 6.41 -17.91 -0.24
N ALA A 70 5.76 -16.88 -0.83
CA ALA A 70 5.77 -16.61 -2.26
C ALA A 70 6.79 -15.54 -2.67
N HIS A 71 7.78 -15.20 -1.84
CA HIS A 71 8.78 -14.15 -2.11
C HIS A 71 9.39 -14.26 -3.52
N GLY A 72 9.49 -13.13 -4.21
CA GLY A 72 10.09 -13.01 -5.54
C GLY A 72 9.21 -13.50 -6.70
N ARG A 73 8.11 -14.23 -6.43
CA ARG A 73 7.18 -14.71 -7.47
C ARG A 73 6.53 -13.54 -8.20
N ARG A 74 6.38 -13.67 -9.51
CA ARG A 74 5.81 -12.63 -10.38
C ARG A 74 4.29 -12.59 -10.24
N LEU A 75 3.72 -11.37 -10.24
CA LEU A 75 2.30 -11.13 -10.28
C LEU A 75 1.91 -10.53 -11.63
N ARG A 76 0.80 -11.00 -12.19
CA ARG A 76 0.19 -10.47 -13.41
C ARG A 76 -0.71 -9.29 -13.05
N ALA A 77 -0.61 -8.20 -13.81
CA ALA A 77 -1.58 -7.12 -13.76
C ALA A 77 -2.77 -7.43 -14.70
N PRO A 78 -3.98 -6.96 -14.35
CA PRO A 78 -5.13 -7.04 -15.26
C PRO A 78 -4.84 -6.34 -16.59
N ARG A 79 -5.36 -6.89 -17.69
CA ARG A 79 -5.27 -6.26 -19.00
C ARG A 79 -6.13 -4.99 -19.03
N GLY A 80 -5.61 -3.89 -19.59
CA GLY A 80 -6.38 -2.66 -19.76
C GLY A 80 -6.53 -1.78 -18.51
N LEU A 81 -5.78 -2.04 -17.44
CA LEU A 81 -5.83 -1.21 -16.24
C LEU A 81 -5.29 0.19 -16.53
N VAL A 82 -6.15 1.19 -16.37
CA VAL A 82 -5.81 2.62 -16.46
C VAL A 82 -5.15 3.11 -15.16
N THR A 83 -5.39 2.42 -14.03
CA THR A 83 -4.84 2.79 -12.72
C THR A 83 -3.49 2.12 -12.48
N ARG A 84 -2.53 2.90 -11.98
CA ARG A 84 -1.18 2.44 -11.66
C ARG A 84 -1.23 1.56 -10.39
N PRO A 85 -0.90 0.26 -10.46
CA PRO A 85 -0.87 -0.58 -9.26
C PRO A 85 0.07 0.00 -8.19
N ALA A 86 -0.17 -0.32 -6.93
CA ALA A 86 0.75 0.04 -5.85
C ALA A 86 2.16 -0.44 -6.19
N THR A 87 3.13 0.48 -6.27
CA THR A 87 4.52 0.13 -6.60
C THR A 87 5.11 -0.76 -5.49
N ALA A 88 6.15 -1.53 -5.80
CA ALA A 88 6.85 -2.34 -4.80
C ALA A 88 7.27 -1.51 -3.57
N ARG A 89 7.69 -0.25 -3.78
CA ARG A 89 8.05 0.67 -2.69
C ARG A 89 6.87 1.04 -1.81
N VAL A 90 5.69 1.29 -2.40
CA VAL A 90 4.45 1.59 -1.65
C VAL A 90 4.02 0.37 -0.85
N ARG A 91 3.98 -0.82 -1.47
CA ARG A 91 3.65 -2.06 -0.75
C ARG A 91 4.63 -2.36 0.37
N ALA A 92 5.94 -2.24 0.14
CA ALA A 92 6.96 -2.41 1.18
C ALA A 92 6.73 -1.46 2.36
N SER A 93 6.41 -0.19 2.09
CA SER A 93 6.10 0.79 3.13
C SER A 93 4.85 0.43 3.93
N ILE A 94 3.78 -0.05 3.27
CA ILE A 94 2.56 -0.51 3.94
C ILE A 94 2.89 -1.66 4.90
N PHE A 95 3.50 -2.72 4.38
CA PHE A 95 3.78 -3.92 5.17
C PHE A 95 4.83 -3.73 6.27
N SER A 96 5.80 -2.83 6.08
CA SER A 96 6.73 -2.44 7.15
C SER A 96 6.02 -1.75 8.31
N ARG A 97 5.02 -0.91 8.03
CA ARG A 97 4.21 -0.23 9.06
C ARG A 97 3.29 -1.19 9.80
N LEU A 98 2.72 -2.16 9.09
CA LEU A 98 1.90 -3.21 9.67
C LEU A 98 2.75 -4.11 10.58
N ALA A 99 3.89 -4.60 10.11
CA ALA A 99 4.77 -5.50 10.87
C ALA A 99 5.26 -4.92 12.21
N ALA A 100 5.32 -3.58 12.32
CA ALA A 100 5.65 -2.91 13.58
C ALA A 100 4.49 -2.87 14.59
N ARG A 101 3.28 -3.36 14.22
CA ARG A 101 2.05 -3.15 15.00
C ARG A 101 1.17 -4.38 15.15
N THR A 102 1.24 -5.28 14.20
CA THR A 102 0.40 -6.49 14.18
C THR A 102 1.12 -7.61 13.47
N GLU A 103 0.81 -8.83 13.86
CA GLU A 103 1.21 -10.02 13.15
C GLU A 103 0.17 -10.34 12.06
N LEU A 104 0.66 -10.78 10.91
CA LEU A 104 -0.22 -11.20 9.81
C LEU A 104 -0.50 -12.69 9.83
N ASN A 105 0.24 -13.45 10.62
CA ASN A 105 0.02 -14.88 10.74
C ASN A 105 -1.38 -15.17 11.30
N GLY A 106 -2.14 -15.99 10.60
CA GLY A 106 -3.52 -16.32 10.98
C GLY A 106 -4.56 -15.24 10.64
N ALA A 107 -4.15 -14.03 10.20
CA ALA A 107 -5.06 -12.91 9.95
C ALA A 107 -6.06 -13.18 8.81
N ARG A 108 -7.26 -12.64 8.94
CA ARG A 108 -8.30 -12.58 7.92
C ARG A 108 -8.23 -11.21 7.22
N VAL A 109 -8.03 -11.20 5.92
CA VAL A 109 -7.74 -10.00 5.14
C VAL A 109 -8.87 -9.71 4.15
N LEU A 110 -9.25 -8.43 4.02
CA LEU A 110 -10.15 -7.93 2.99
C LEU A 110 -9.39 -6.93 2.10
N ASP A 111 -9.31 -7.21 0.80
CA ASP A 111 -8.65 -6.34 -0.19
C ASP A 111 -9.74 -5.72 -1.09
N LEU A 112 -10.10 -4.47 -0.83
CA LEU A 112 -11.11 -3.70 -1.55
C LEU A 112 -10.46 -2.90 -2.68
N PHE A 113 -11.11 -2.89 -3.84
CA PHE A 113 -10.53 -2.37 -5.10
C PHE A 113 -9.25 -3.11 -5.46
N ALA A 114 -9.29 -4.43 -5.33
CA ALA A 114 -8.10 -5.27 -5.29
C ALA A 114 -7.22 -5.23 -6.55
N GLY A 115 -7.76 -4.88 -7.71
CA GLY A 115 -7.02 -4.75 -8.96
C GLY A 115 -6.27 -6.02 -9.34
N SER A 116 -4.95 -6.03 -9.15
CA SER A 116 -4.10 -7.22 -9.35
C SER A 116 -4.08 -8.18 -8.16
N GLY A 117 -4.70 -7.79 -7.03
CA GLY A 117 -4.65 -8.51 -5.76
C GLY A 117 -3.32 -8.38 -5.03
N SER A 118 -2.48 -7.42 -5.40
CA SER A 118 -1.09 -7.39 -4.91
C SER A 118 -0.95 -7.16 -3.41
N LEU A 119 -1.93 -6.54 -2.73
CA LEU A 119 -1.92 -6.33 -1.28
C LEU A 119 -2.40 -7.59 -0.56
N GLY A 120 -3.54 -8.14 -0.93
CA GLY A 120 -4.04 -9.37 -0.34
C GLY A 120 -3.13 -10.58 -0.57
N LEU A 121 -2.53 -10.71 -1.78
CA LEU A 121 -1.55 -11.75 -2.11
C LEU A 121 -0.26 -11.63 -1.28
N GLU A 122 0.20 -10.41 -1.06
CA GLU A 122 1.34 -10.15 -0.16
C GLU A 122 1.02 -10.53 1.29
N ALA A 123 -0.21 -10.23 1.76
CA ALA A 123 -0.66 -10.62 3.09
C ALA A 123 -0.74 -12.15 3.25
N LEU A 124 -1.32 -12.86 2.25
CA LEU A 124 -1.33 -14.32 2.23
C LEU A 124 0.07 -14.91 2.26
N SER A 125 0.99 -14.36 1.45
CA SER A 125 2.39 -14.79 1.42
C SER A 125 3.10 -14.60 2.77
N ARG A 126 2.66 -13.64 3.58
CA ARG A 126 3.19 -13.35 4.91
C ARG A 126 2.47 -14.12 6.03
N GLY A 127 1.63 -15.09 5.70
CA GLY A 127 1.01 -15.97 6.68
C GLY A 127 -0.45 -15.67 7.02
N ALA A 128 -1.12 -14.71 6.35
CA ALA A 128 -2.55 -14.51 6.54
C ALA A 128 -3.32 -15.81 6.26
N ALA A 129 -4.27 -16.16 7.12
CA ALA A 129 -5.05 -17.39 6.99
C ALA A 129 -5.97 -17.37 5.77
N ARG A 130 -6.58 -16.23 5.51
CA ARG A 130 -7.55 -16.05 4.42
C ARG A 130 -7.51 -14.63 3.88
N ALA A 131 -7.75 -14.47 2.58
CA ALA A 131 -7.98 -13.17 1.95
C ALA A 131 -9.23 -13.20 1.09
N VAL A 132 -10.07 -12.15 1.23
CA VAL A 132 -11.20 -11.87 0.35
C VAL A 132 -10.83 -10.69 -0.53
N PHE A 133 -10.90 -10.89 -1.84
CA PHE A 133 -10.59 -9.87 -2.85
C PHE A 133 -11.88 -9.36 -3.45
N VAL A 134 -12.09 -8.05 -3.47
CA VAL A 134 -13.27 -7.41 -4.05
C VAL A 134 -12.85 -6.44 -5.14
N ASP A 135 -13.37 -6.64 -6.35
CA ASP A 135 -13.21 -5.70 -7.46
C ASP A 135 -14.41 -5.79 -8.39
N SER A 136 -14.84 -4.67 -8.96
CA SER A 136 -15.95 -4.64 -9.93
C SER A 136 -15.53 -5.14 -11.31
N SER A 137 -14.23 -5.14 -11.61
CA SER A 137 -13.68 -5.54 -12.91
C SER A 137 -13.50 -7.06 -13.02
N ARG A 138 -14.14 -7.66 -14.02
CA ARG A 138 -13.91 -9.09 -14.36
C ARG A 138 -12.44 -9.35 -14.76
N ALA A 139 -11.78 -8.37 -15.41
CA ALA A 139 -10.38 -8.50 -15.77
C ALA A 139 -9.47 -8.53 -14.53
N ALA A 140 -9.78 -7.73 -13.49
CA ALA A 140 -9.12 -7.78 -12.21
C ALA A 140 -9.31 -9.15 -11.54
N ALA A 141 -10.55 -9.63 -11.45
CA ALA A 141 -10.84 -10.94 -10.86
C ALA A 141 -10.12 -12.10 -11.59
N THR A 142 -10.01 -12.04 -12.91
CA THR A 142 -9.26 -13.02 -13.69
C THR A 142 -7.78 -12.97 -13.33
N ALA A 143 -7.18 -11.77 -13.28
CA ALA A 143 -5.78 -11.62 -12.91
C ALA A 143 -5.49 -12.10 -11.47
N ILE A 144 -6.39 -11.80 -10.52
CA ILE A 144 -6.28 -12.28 -9.12
C ILE A 144 -6.31 -13.81 -9.09
N ARG A 145 -7.27 -14.46 -9.76
CA ARG A 145 -7.36 -15.93 -9.81
C ARG A 145 -6.12 -16.56 -10.46
N ASP A 146 -5.61 -15.97 -11.55
CA ASP A 146 -4.37 -16.43 -12.19
C ASP A 146 -3.15 -16.30 -11.27
N ASN A 147 -3.07 -15.21 -10.50
CA ASN A 147 -2.03 -15.00 -9.52
C ASN A 147 -2.14 -15.98 -8.36
N LEU A 148 -3.33 -16.19 -7.80
CA LEU A 148 -3.59 -17.16 -6.74
C LEU A 148 -3.14 -18.56 -7.17
N ARG A 149 -3.56 -19.00 -8.36
CA ARG A 149 -3.16 -20.28 -8.95
C ARG A 149 -1.65 -20.39 -9.13
N ALA A 150 -1.01 -19.35 -9.66
CA ALA A 150 0.43 -19.33 -9.85
C ALA A 150 1.21 -19.39 -8.53
N LEU A 151 0.61 -18.95 -7.43
CA LEU A 151 1.22 -18.95 -6.09
C LEU A 151 0.79 -20.14 -5.22
N ALA A 152 -0.16 -20.99 -5.70
CA ALA A 152 -0.79 -22.09 -4.94
C ALA A 152 -1.51 -21.59 -3.66
N LEU A 153 -2.20 -20.44 -3.76
CA LEU A 153 -2.90 -19.78 -2.65
C LEU A 153 -4.43 -19.83 -2.75
N GLU A 154 -4.99 -20.57 -3.72
CA GLU A 154 -6.43 -20.59 -4.02
C GLU A 154 -7.27 -21.04 -2.83
N ALA A 155 -6.81 -22.04 -2.08
CA ALA A 155 -7.54 -22.60 -0.94
C ALA A 155 -7.75 -21.56 0.21
N ARG A 156 -6.95 -20.50 0.25
CA ARG A 156 -7.02 -19.43 1.26
C ARG A 156 -7.65 -18.14 0.73
N ALA A 157 -8.31 -18.19 -0.44
CA ALA A 157 -8.77 -16.98 -1.09
C ALA A 157 -10.21 -17.07 -1.59
N GLU A 158 -10.92 -15.95 -1.50
CA GLU A 158 -12.23 -15.75 -2.15
C GLU A 158 -12.13 -14.52 -3.06
N VAL A 159 -12.69 -14.58 -4.28
CA VAL A 159 -12.68 -13.47 -5.23
C VAL A 159 -14.13 -13.10 -5.59
N ILE A 160 -14.56 -11.92 -5.16
CA ILE A 160 -15.91 -11.38 -5.35
C ILE A 160 -15.85 -10.32 -6.47
N VAL A 161 -16.65 -10.52 -7.51
CA VAL A 161 -16.82 -9.55 -8.60
C VAL A 161 -18.06 -8.72 -8.33
N ALA A 162 -17.89 -7.58 -7.67
CA ALA A 162 -19.00 -6.68 -7.31
C ALA A 162 -18.48 -5.26 -7.03
N GLY A 163 -19.38 -4.29 -7.02
CA GLY A 163 -19.10 -2.99 -6.40
C GLY A 163 -18.80 -3.15 -4.90
N VAL A 164 -17.93 -2.31 -4.37
CA VAL A 164 -17.43 -2.46 -3.00
C VAL A 164 -18.55 -2.33 -1.97
N GLU A 165 -19.49 -1.40 -2.12
CA GLU A 165 -20.61 -1.21 -1.20
C GLU A 165 -21.47 -2.47 -1.12
N ARG A 166 -21.79 -3.06 -2.27
CA ARG A 166 -22.57 -4.31 -2.34
C ARG A 166 -21.82 -5.48 -1.69
N ALA A 167 -20.50 -5.56 -1.91
CA ALA A 167 -19.69 -6.60 -1.31
C ALA A 167 -19.61 -6.45 0.22
N ILE A 168 -19.44 -5.22 0.74
CA ILE A 168 -19.44 -4.90 2.17
C ILE A 168 -20.77 -5.36 2.80
N ALA A 169 -21.90 -4.99 2.21
CA ALA A 169 -23.22 -5.39 2.72
C ALA A 169 -23.39 -6.92 2.73
N ALA A 170 -22.99 -7.61 1.65
CA ALA A 170 -23.08 -9.07 1.56
C ALA A 170 -22.16 -9.78 2.58
N LEU A 171 -20.93 -9.31 2.77
CA LEU A 171 -20.00 -9.85 3.76
C LEU A 171 -20.51 -9.64 5.19
N GLY A 172 -21.09 -8.46 5.46
CA GLY A 172 -21.72 -8.18 6.75
C GLY A 172 -22.92 -9.08 7.04
N ALA A 173 -23.77 -9.31 6.06
CA ALA A 173 -24.91 -10.24 6.18
C ALA A 173 -24.44 -11.69 6.45
N ARG A 174 -23.25 -12.06 6.00
CA ARG A 174 -22.61 -13.36 6.30
C ARG A 174 -21.93 -13.39 7.68
N GLY A 175 -21.94 -12.29 8.44
CA GLY A 175 -21.27 -12.19 9.73
C GLY A 175 -19.75 -12.21 9.65
N GLU A 176 -19.16 -11.94 8.49
CA GLU A 176 -17.70 -11.95 8.30
C GLU A 176 -17.03 -10.86 9.15
N ARG A 177 -15.80 -11.13 9.60
CA ARG A 177 -14.95 -10.17 10.32
C ARG A 177 -13.54 -10.28 9.77
N PHE A 178 -12.85 -9.13 9.69
CA PHE A 178 -11.49 -9.04 9.16
C PHE A 178 -10.55 -8.34 10.13
N ASP A 179 -9.34 -8.84 10.23
CA ASP A 179 -8.27 -8.28 11.07
C ASP A 179 -7.49 -7.20 10.34
N LEU A 180 -7.50 -7.26 9.00
CA LEU A 180 -6.84 -6.29 8.13
C LEU A 180 -7.68 -6.00 6.90
N VAL A 181 -7.92 -4.72 6.63
CA VAL A 181 -8.64 -4.26 5.43
C VAL A 181 -7.75 -3.32 4.63
N PHE A 182 -7.58 -3.58 3.35
CA PHE A 182 -6.98 -2.65 2.40
C PHE A 182 -8.07 -1.91 1.62
N VAL A 183 -7.93 -0.58 1.52
CA VAL A 183 -8.80 0.30 0.74
C VAL A 183 -7.92 1.07 -0.25
N ASP A 184 -7.85 0.56 -1.48
CA ASP A 184 -7.05 1.14 -2.56
C ASP A 184 -7.96 1.74 -3.65
N ALA A 185 -8.86 2.65 -3.22
CA ALA A 185 -9.88 3.23 -4.07
C ALA A 185 -9.29 4.05 -5.23
N PRO A 186 -9.94 4.06 -6.41
CA PRO A 186 -9.61 5.02 -7.45
C PRO A 186 -9.75 6.46 -6.90
N TYR A 187 -8.86 7.36 -7.33
CA TYR A 187 -8.69 8.72 -6.80
C TYR A 187 -9.94 9.61 -7.01
N ARG A 188 -11.04 9.29 -6.33
CA ARG A 188 -12.21 10.15 -6.15
C ARG A 188 -12.30 10.48 -4.69
N ASP A 189 -12.40 11.76 -4.36
CA ASP A 189 -12.14 12.30 -3.01
C ASP A 189 -13.03 11.70 -1.90
N ASP A 190 -14.26 11.29 -2.20
CA ASP A 190 -15.20 10.82 -1.17
C ASP A 190 -15.32 9.30 -1.03
N THR A 191 -14.80 8.53 -1.99
CA THR A 191 -14.99 7.06 -2.01
C THR A 191 -14.40 6.38 -0.78
N SER A 192 -13.18 6.76 -0.38
CA SER A 192 -12.52 6.15 0.78
C SER A 192 -13.25 6.42 2.09
N ALA A 193 -13.79 7.65 2.26
CA ALA A 193 -14.55 8.02 3.46
C ALA A 193 -15.87 7.23 3.55
N ALA A 194 -16.57 7.08 2.44
CA ALA A 194 -17.81 6.28 2.37
C ALA A 194 -17.54 4.80 2.70
N VAL A 195 -16.46 4.23 2.16
CA VAL A 195 -16.06 2.84 2.44
C VAL A 195 -15.71 2.65 3.92
N LEU A 196 -14.93 3.56 4.53
CA LEU A 196 -14.58 3.47 5.94
C LEU A 196 -15.82 3.50 6.84
N ARG A 197 -16.79 4.37 6.52
CA ARG A 197 -18.08 4.43 7.20
C ARG A 197 -18.83 3.10 7.07
N ALA A 198 -18.99 2.58 5.86
CA ALA A 198 -19.68 1.33 5.62
C ALA A 198 -19.05 0.14 6.36
N LEU A 199 -17.71 0.07 6.42
CA LEU A 199 -16.99 -0.98 7.17
C LEU A 199 -17.33 -0.97 8.66
N THR A 200 -17.47 0.21 9.27
CA THR A 200 -17.81 0.37 10.69
C THR A 200 -19.30 0.10 10.95
N GLU A 201 -20.19 0.64 10.13
CA GLU A 201 -21.65 0.46 10.24
C GLU A 201 -22.05 -1.01 10.13
N VAL A 202 -21.47 -1.74 9.18
CA VAL A 202 -21.76 -3.17 8.95
C VAL A 202 -20.95 -4.09 9.88
N ARG A 203 -20.09 -3.50 10.72
CA ARG A 203 -19.26 -4.23 11.70
C ARG A 203 -18.36 -5.30 11.05
N LEU A 204 -17.75 -5.01 9.91
CA LEU A 204 -16.83 -5.93 9.23
C LEU A 204 -15.43 -6.00 9.87
N LEU A 205 -15.13 -5.08 10.78
CA LEU A 205 -13.83 -5.03 11.45
C LEU A 205 -13.83 -5.90 12.71
N GLY A 206 -12.83 -6.75 12.84
CA GLY A 206 -12.54 -7.46 14.09
C GLY A 206 -12.07 -6.50 15.18
N VAL A 207 -11.90 -7.04 16.37
CA VAL A 207 -11.30 -6.32 17.51
C VAL A 207 -9.86 -5.96 17.15
N ASP A 208 -9.47 -4.71 17.38
CA ASP A 208 -8.13 -4.21 17.06
C ASP A 208 -7.73 -4.30 15.58
N ALA A 209 -8.69 -4.49 14.68
CA ALA A 209 -8.44 -4.60 13.26
C ALA A 209 -7.78 -3.34 12.69
N TYR A 210 -6.92 -3.53 11.71
CA TYR A 210 -6.27 -2.44 11.00
C TYR A 210 -6.92 -2.19 9.64
N VAL A 211 -7.03 -0.90 9.28
CA VAL A 211 -7.48 -0.48 7.95
C VAL A 211 -6.40 0.38 7.31
N VAL A 212 -5.91 -0.05 6.16
CA VAL A 212 -4.91 0.69 5.37
C VAL A 212 -5.62 1.35 4.21
N VAL A 213 -5.57 2.67 4.14
CA VAL A 213 -6.15 3.45 3.05
C VAL A 213 -5.03 4.07 2.22
N ARG A 214 -5.06 3.82 0.90
CA ARG A 214 -4.21 4.52 -0.05
C ARG A 214 -5.02 5.57 -0.82
N GLN A 215 -4.53 6.80 -0.81
CA GLN A 215 -5.14 7.95 -1.47
C GLN A 215 -4.12 8.70 -2.33
N ALA A 216 -4.60 9.65 -3.15
CA ALA A 216 -3.73 10.65 -3.75
C ALA A 216 -3.05 11.48 -2.66
N GLY A 217 -1.79 11.88 -2.87
CA GLY A 217 -1.03 12.64 -1.87
C GLY A 217 -1.65 13.99 -1.48
N ARG A 218 -2.50 14.55 -2.36
CA ARG A 218 -3.25 15.81 -2.14
C ARG A 218 -4.64 15.60 -1.53
N ALA A 219 -5.10 14.35 -1.37
CA ALA A 219 -6.41 14.08 -0.81
C ALA A 219 -6.50 14.59 0.63
N PRO A 220 -7.69 15.09 1.07
CA PRO A 220 -7.89 15.51 2.43
C PRO A 220 -7.68 14.35 3.40
N GLU A 221 -7.30 14.67 4.63
CA GLU A 221 -7.23 13.68 5.70
C GLU A 221 -8.64 13.23 6.07
N ILE A 222 -8.81 11.91 6.17
CA ILE A 222 -10.09 11.33 6.58
C ILE A 222 -10.03 11.05 8.08
N SER A 223 -11.04 11.51 8.81
CA SER A 223 -11.25 11.19 10.22
C SER A 223 -12.56 10.41 10.38
N PRO A 224 -12.54 9.09 10.10
CA PRO A 224 -13.75 8.29 10.13
C PRO A 224 -14.20 8.05 11.57
N ALA A 225 -15.51 8.15 11.81
CA ALA A 225 -16.08 7.80 13.10
C ALA A 225 -15.84 6.30 13.40
N GLY A 226 -15.47 6.01 14.64
CA GLY A 226 -15.23 4.63 15.09
C GLY A 226 -13.89 4.03 14.69
N LEU A 227 -12.96 4.81 14.10
CA LEU A 227 -11.59 4.37 13.82
C LEU A 227 -10.59 5.39 14.37
N GLU A 228 -9.52 4.90 14.97
CA GLU A 228 -8.40 5.70 15.43
C GLU A 228 -7.34 5.83 14.32
N ALA A 229 -6.93 7.05 13.99
CA ALA A 229 -5.82 7.28 13.07
C ALA A 229 -4.49 6.99 13.79
N ILE A 230 -3.80 5.93 13.37
CA ILE A 230 -2.55 5.48 13.99
C ILE A 230 -1.34 6.09 13.32
N ASN A 231 -1.35 6.18 12.01
CA ASN A 231 -0.21 6.67 11.23
C ASN A 231 -0.67 7.20 9.87
N CYS A 232 -0.02 8.25 9.43
CA CYS A 232 -0.17 8.78 8.08
C CYS A 232 1.20 9.07 7.49
N ALA A 233 1.41 8.73 6.23
CA ALA A 233 2.64 9.04 5.52
C ALA A 233 2.40 9.35 4.05
N THR A 234 3.15 10.29 3.53
CA THR A 234 3.18 10.60 2.10
C THR A 234 4.39 9.91 1.46
N LEU A 235 4.16 9.19 0.37
CA LEU A 235 5.18 8.48 -0.38
C LEU A 235 5.03 8.79 -1.87
N GLY A 236 5.78 9.75 -2.37
CA GLY A 236 5.60 10.32 -3.71
C GLY A 236 4.20 10.93 -3.84
N ASP A 237 3.46 10.53 -4.86
CA ASP A 237 2.10 11.01 -5.14
C ASP A 237 1.01 10.31 -4.31
N HIS A 238 1.37 9.50 -3.34
CA HIS A 238 0.45 8.70 -2.54
C HIS A 238 0.49 9.09 -1.07
N ARG A 239 -0.69 9.16 -0.45
CA ARG A 239 -0.88 9.17 1.01
C ARG A 239 -1.28 7.77 1.44
N ILE A 240 -0.65 7.26 2.50
CA ILE A 240 -0.96 5.99 3.13
C ILE A 240 -1.39 6.32 4.55
N ALA A 241 -2.65 6.07 4.88
CA ALA A 241 -3.19 6.22 6.22
C ALA A 241 -3.47 4.84 6.82
N LEU A 242 -3.11 4.68 8.08
CA LEU A 242 -3.36 3.47 8.86
C LEU A 242 -4.31 3.82 10.00
N TYR A 243 -5.43 3.14 10.04
CA TYR A 243 -6.43 3.25 11.10
C TYR A 243 -6.51 1.95 11.88
N ARG A 244 -7.02 2.03 13.10
CA ARG A 244 -7.29 0.89 13.99
C ARG A 244 -8.73 0.95 14.46
N ALA A 245 -9.42 -0.17 14.42
CA ALA A 245 -10.70 -0.32 15.10
C ALA A 245 -10.48 -0.31 16.63
N PRO A 246 -11.39 0.29 17.42
CA PRO A 246 -11.25 0.28 18.87
C PRO A 246 -11.33 -1.14 19.39
N ALA A 247 -10.64 -1.39 20.52
CA ALA A 247 -10.84 -2.61 21.28
C ALA A 247 -12.34 -2.73 21.67
N ALA A 248 -12.85 -3.95 21.74
CA ALA A 248 -14.18 -4.18 22.31
C ALA A 248 -14.21 -3.64 23.74
N ARG A 249 -15.18 -2.75 24.04
CA ARG A 249 -15.43 -2.31 25.42
C ARG A 249 -16.17 -3.40 26.18
#